data_69081cd13d07e83ed5b613d0e6f6ba2b
#
_entry.id   69081cd13d07e83ed5b613d0e6f6ba2b
#
_cell.length_a   1.000
_cell.length_b   1.000
_cell.length_c   1.000
_cell.angle_alpha   90.00
_cell.angle_beta   90.00
_cell.angle_gamma   90.00
#
_symmetry.space_group_name_H-M   'P 1'
#
loop_
_entity.id
_entity.type
_entity.pdbx_description
1 polymer ?
#
loop_
_entity_poly.entity_id
_entity_poly.type
_entity_poly.pdbx_seq_one_letter_code
_entity_poly.pdbx_strand_id
1 'polypeptide(L)'
;MPQTNPNQESALQQLNEELAKAEESFETMRRSMPLVPNADYLGRMQAAASNIEQIKERIAALTSGASMSENINASISKFTISPLAQPINGSVAVCSATFYNTLTVNGITINEGKNGLYVKMPQKRTKQGRFIDVAHPLSADGRRNINETLLTAYKSGVLKQEFEVAPPKKIAAQNAVKYPPEYGNSLARLDVVVGDMVVHNAKIIKGKDDVLRLSMPSYKTKDGNYTSICIPATKEAYAEFNDKALKEYNTEYVYRKLSDDDAAKLEQAGIKVQIHQNAKGENIAKIHPDDVSKVNQVIAPPANTFRK
;
A
#
# COMPACT_ATOMS: atom_id res chain seq x y z
N MET A 1 4.86 28.57 20.24
CA MET A 1 6.08 27.77 20.31
C MET A 1 5.64 26.31 20.20
N PRO A 2 6.10 25.53 19.27
CA PRO A 2 5.75 24.11 19.17
C PRO A 2 6.29 23.39 20.43
N GLN A 3 5.42 22.69 21.14
CA GLN A 3 5.80 21.84 22.27
C GLN A 3 6.56 20.64 21.72
N THR A 4 7.85 20.57 21.98
CA THR A 4 8.68 19.39 21.72
C THR A 4 8.19 18.21 22.57
N ASN A 5 8.00 17.06 21.93
CA ASN A 5 7.55 15.84 22.62
C ASN A 5 8.69 15.35 23.53
N PRO A 6 8.50 15.17 24.86
CA PRO A 6 9.56 14.75 25.79
C PRO A 6 10.21 13.41 25.40
N ASN A 7 9.52 12.54 24.72
CA ASN A 7 10.10 11.29 24.17
C ASN A 7 11.06 11.55 23.01
N GLN A 8 10.86 12.61 22.24
CA GLN A 8 11.73 12.99 21.13
C GLN A 8 13.04 13.64 21.62
N GLU A 9 12.96 14.45 22.68
CA GLU A 9 14.15 15.02 23.34
C GLU A 9 15.04 13.93 23.94
N SER A 10 14.44 12.95 24.64
CA SER A 10 15.18 11.82 25.20
C SER A 10 15.86 10.97 24.12
N ALA A 11 15.17 10.69 23.02
CA ALA A 11 15.72 9.94 21.88
C ALA A 11 16.86 10.71 21.19
N LEU A 12 16.72 12.03 21.05
CA LEU A 12 17.75 12.89 20.47
C LEU A 12 19.00 12.94 21.35
N GLN A 13 18.82 13.02 22.67
CA GLN A 13 19.94 12.98 23.62
C GLN A 13 20.70 11.65 23.53
N GLN A 14 20.00 10.52 23.50
CA GLN A 14 20.63 9.19 23.37
C GLN A 14 21.42 9.06 22.06
N LEU A 15 20.88 9.54 20.95
CA LEU A 15 21.56 9.51 19.66
C LEU A 15 22.80 10.41 19.61
N ASN A 16 22.76 11.57 20.27
CA ASN A 16 23.92 12.45 20.36
C ASN A 16 25.04 11.82 21.20
N GLU A 17 24.69 11.10 22.28
CA GLU A 17 25.65 10.33 23.09
C GLU A 17 26.24 9.14 22.28
N GLU A 18 25.41 8.45 21.47
CA GLU A 18 25.85 7.36 20.59
C GLU A 18 26.78 7.90 19.50
N LEU A 19 26.49 9.07 18.91
CA LEU A 19 27.33 9.73 17.94
C LEU A 19 28.70 10.09 18.51
N ALA A 20 28.72 10.71 19.69
CA ALA A 20 29.97 11.09 20.34
C ALA A 20 30.89 9.87 20.57
N LYS A 21 30.35 8.75 21.07
CA LYS A 21 31.09 7.49 21.27
C LYS A 21 31.59 6.89 19.95
N ALA A 22 30.78 6.93 18.89
CA ALA A 22 31.16 6.43 17.57
C ALA A 22 32.28 7.28 16.96
N GLU A 23 32.21 8.60 17.06
CA GLU A 23 33.26 9.54 16.60
C GLU A 23 34.56 9.38 17.36
N GLU A 24 34.51 9.22 18.69
CA GLU A 24 35.69 8.97 19.53
C GLU A 24 36.36 7.65 19.15
N SER A 25 35.57 6.60 18.93
CA SER A 25 36.07 5.29 18.50
C SER A 25 36.73 5.36 17.12
N PHE A 26 36.13 6.07 16.18
CA PHE A 26 36.67 6.30 14.84
C PHE A 26 38.00 7.08 14.89
N GLU A 27 38.06 8.16 15.66
CA GLU A 27 39.27 8.96 15.84
C GLU A 27 40.39 8.14 16.51
N THR A 28 40.07 7.28 17.47
CA THR A 28 41.03 6.37 18.10
C THR A 28 41.60 5.38 17.08
N MET A 29 40.76 4.78 16.25
CA MET A 29 41.20 3.97 15.11
C MET A 29 42.08 4.78 14.14
N ARG A 30 41.68 5.99 13.79
CA ARG A 30 42.44 6.84 12.88
C ARG A 30 43.85 7.19 13.40
N ARG A 31 43.97 7.50 14.71
CA ARG A 31 45.24 7.78 15.35
C ARG A 31 46.17 6.57 15.46
N SER A 32 45.58 5.37 15.56
CA SER A 32 46.33 4.08 15.64
C SER A 32 46.56 3.47 14.26
N MET A 33 46.35 4.19 13.18
CA MET A 33 46.50 3.68 11.81
C MET A 33 47.94 3.27 11.53
N PRO A 34 48.17 1.99 11.15
CA PRO A 34 49.52 1.53 10.80
C PRO A 34 50.01 2.19 9.54
N LEU A 35 51.35 2.33 9.37
CA LEU A 35 51.99 2.92 8.20
C LEU A 35 51.54 2.28 6.87
N VAL A 36 51.23 0.96 6.91
CA VAL A 36 50.60 0.25 5.77
C VAL A 36 49.38 -0.47 6.29
N PRO A 37 48.19 0.11 6.18
CA PRO A 37 46.96 -0.52 6.65
C PRO A 37 46.58 -1.72 5.79
N ASN A 38 46.22 -2.82 6.42
CA ASN A 38 45.73 -4.00 5.73
C ASN A 38 44.21 -3.85 5.39
N ALA A 39 43.70 -4.77 4.57
CA ALA A 39 42.30 -4.74 4.11
C ALA A 39 41.28 -4.84 5.26
N ASP A 40 41.59 -5.60 6.33
CA ASP A 40 40.74 -5.74 7.52
C ASP A 40 40.65 -4.40 8.28
N TYR A 41 41.77 -3.71 8.45
CA TYR A 41 41.79 -2.40 9.10
C TYR A 41 40.99 -1.37 8.31
N LEU A 42 41.18 -1.34 6.97
CA LEU A 42 40.40 -0.45 6.09
C LEU A 42 38.91 -0.76 6.12
N GLY A 43 38.53 -2.05 6.14
CA GLY A 43 37.15 -2.48 6.26
C GLY A 43 36.50 -2.02 7.59
N ARG A 44 37.22 -2.10 8.71
CA ARG A 44 36.72 -1.62 10.02
C ARG A 44 36.59 -0.09 10.05
N MET A 45 37.53 0.64 9.46
CA MET A 45 37.44 2.10 9.31
C MET A 45 36.22 2.51 8.48
N GLN A 46 35.99 1.84 7.35
CA GLN A 46 34.84 2.10 6.50
C GLN A 46 33.51 1.79 7.20
N ALA A 47 33.44 0.68 7.95
CA ALA A 47 32.26 0.33 8.75
C ALA A 47 31.98 1.37 9.85
N ALA A 48 33.02 1.84 10.54
CA ALA A 48 32.87 2.87 11.56
C ALA A 48 32.43 4.23 10.98
N ALA A 49 32.98 4.62 9.84
CA ALA A 49 32.55 5.83 9.12
C ALA A 49 31.07 5.71 8.68
N SER A 50 30.67 4.59 8.12
CA SER A 50 29.27 4.33 7.73
C SER A 50 28.31 4.38 8.93
N ASN A 51 28.72 3.85 10.09
CA ASN A 51 27.93 3.92 11.31
C ASN A 51 27.71 5.37 11.78
N ILE A 52 28.75 6.21 11.71
CA ILE A 52 28.65 7.64 12.05
C ILE A 52 27.66 8.34 11.14
N GLU A 53 27.73 8.12 9.84
CA GLU A 53 26.76 8.71 8.89
C GLU A 53 25.31 8.25 9.18
N GLN A 54 25.10 6.99 9.49
CA GLN A 54 23.77 6.47 9.86
C GLN A 54 23.23 7.12 11.13
N ILE A 55 24.08 7.36 12.15
CA ILE A 55 23.67 8.07 13.38
C ILE A 55 23.34 9.54 13.06
N LYS A 56 24.15 10.21 12.24
CA LYS A 56 23.88 11.59 11.80
C LYS A 56 22.58 11.72 11.02
N GLU A 57 22.28 10.78 10.12
CA GLU A 57 21.00 10.72 9.42
C GLU A 57 19.82 10.54 10.38
N ARG A 58 19.96 9.69 11.42
CA ARG A 58 18.95 9.49 12.46
C ARG A 58 18.72 10.77 13.28
N ILE A 59 19.79 11.47 13.66
CA ILE A 59 19.71 12.76 14.37
C ILE A 59 19.03 13.80 13.47
N ALA A 60 19.43 13.90 12.19
CA ALA A 60 18.82 14.82 11.25
C ALA A 60 17.32 14.52 11.06
N ALA A 61 16.93 13.25 10.98
CA ALA A 61 15.53 12.84 10.89
C ALA A 61 14.72 13.23 12.14
N LEU A 62 15.30 13.14 13.33
CA LEU A 62 14.64 13.56 14.59
C LEU A 62 14.64 15.09 14.79
N THR A 63 15.70 15.79 14.37
CA THR A 63 15.83 17.24 14.51
C THR A 63 15.01 17.98 13.45
N SER A 64 14.91 17.42 12.25
CA SER A 64 14.07 17.91 11.15
C SER A 64 12.59 17.58 11.35
N GLY A 65 12.17 17.23 12.55
CA GLY A 65 10.75 16.98 12.90
C GLY A 65 9.75 18.04 12.42
N ALA A 66 10.25 19.17 11.91
CA ALA A 66 9.52 20.15 11.12
C ALA A 66 9.56 19.89 9.60
N SER A 67 10.49 19.08 9.09
CA SER A 67 10.65 18.86 7.64
C SER A 67 10.18 17.48 7.16
N MET A 68 9.86 16.53 8.06
CA MET A 68 9.14 15.32 7.68
C MET A 68 7.71 15.63 7.21
N SER A 69 7.17 16.82 7.49
CA SER A 69 5.81 17.20 7.07
C SER A 69 5.72 17.70 5.63
N GLU A 70 6.80 18.13 4.99
CA GLU A 70 6.71 18.72 3.65
C GLU A 70 7.00 17.74 2.49
N ASN A 71 7.65 16.59 2.75
CA ASN A 71 7.99 15.60 1.72
C ASN A 71 7.54 14.16 2.01
N ILE A 72 6.97 13.86 3.18
CA ILE A 72 6.48 12.54 3.54
C ILE A 72 4.99 12.49 3.31
N ASN A 73 4.69 11.91 2.20
CA ASN A 73 3.51 11.18 1.83
C ASN A 73 2.14 11.75 2.24
N ALA A 74 1.56 12.45 1.30
CA ALA A 74 0.17 12.92 1.35
C ALA A 74 -0.90 11.82 1.60
N SER A 75 -0.54 10.55 1.79
CA SER A 75 -1.49 9.44 1.94
C SER A 75 -1.52 8.78 3.32
N ILE A 76 -0.38 8.57 3.99
CA ILE A 76 -0.36 7.96 5.34
C ILE A 76 -0.75 8.99 6.39
N SER A 77 -1.88 8.77 7.05
CA SER A 77 -2.34 9.61 8.17
C SER A 77 -1.92 9.10 9.54
N LYS A 78 -1.61 7.80 9.63
CA LYS A 78 -1.19 7.15 10.86
C LYS A 78 -0.47 5.86 10.56
N PHE A 79 0.56 5.53 11.35
CA PHE A 79 1.12 4.18 11.36
C PHE A 79 1.44 3.71 12.77
N THR A 80 1.54 2.39 12.90
CA THR A 80 2.09 1.70 14.06
C THR A 80 3.03 0.62 13.57
N ILE A 81 4.24 0.56 14.13
CA ILE A 81 5.26 -0.44 13.85
C ILE A 81 5.46 -1.28 15.12
N SER A 82 5.39 -2.59 14.99
CA SER A 82 5.62 -3.56 16.07
C SER A 82 6.86 -4.39 15.70
N PRO A 83 8.05 -4.05 16.22
CA PRO A 83 9.24 -4.85 16.03
C PRO A 83 9.05 -6.28 16.56
N LEU A 84 9.60 -7.25 15.86
CA LEU A 84 9.57 -8.64 16.30
C LEU A 84 10.79 -8.94 17.16
N ALA A 85 10.60 -9.67 18.27
CA ALA A 85 11.70 -10.09 19.15
C ALA A 85 12.74 -10.94 18.41
N GLN A 86 12.31 -11.71 17.41
CA GLN A 86 13.16 -12.44 16.48
C GLN A 86 12.55 -12.37 15.08
N PRO A 87 13.37 -12.31 14.02
CA PRO A 87 12.87 -12.32 12.65
C PRO A 87 12.06 -13.59 12.35
N ILE A 88 10.89 -13.40 11.71
CA ILE A 88 10.04 -14.52 11.28
C ILE A 88 9.94 -14.48 9.75
N ASN A 89 10.48 -15.50 9.08
CA ASN A 89 10.52 -15.57 7.61
C ASN A 89 11.11 -14.30 6.95
N GLY A 90 12.16 -13.72 7.57
CA GLY A 90 12.81 -12.50 7.11
C GLY A 90 12.08 -11.20 7.51
N SER A 91 10.91 -11.28 8.14
CA SER A 91 10.23 -10.10 8.67
C SER A 91 10.81 -9.71 10.03
N VAL A 92 11.23 -8.45 10.19
CA VAL A 92 11.78 -7.87 11.42
C VAL A 92 10.75 -7.00 12.16
N ALA A 93 9.70 -6.55 11.49
CA ALA A 93 8.58 -5.84 12.11
C ALA A 93 7.27 -6.07 11.34
N VAL A 94 6.15 -5.91 12.07
CA VAL A 94 4.80 -5.87 11.50
C VAL A 94 4.25 -4.46 11.67
N CYS A 95 3.61 -3.93 10.62
CA CYS A 95 3.09 -2.58 10.61
C CYS A 95 1.59 -2.57 10.30
N SER A 96 0.92 -1.55 10.83
CA SER A 96 -0.41 -1.11 10.44
C SER A 96 -0.30 0.34 9.97
N ALA A 97 -0.90 0.68 8.83
CA ALA A 97 -0.94 2.05 8.33
C ALA A 97 -2.36 2.45 7.93
N THR A 98 -2.76 3.65 8.33
CA THR A 98 -4.02 4.28 7.93
C THR A 98 -3.73 5.30 6.84
N PHE A 99 -4.48 5.22 5.76
CA PHE A 99 -4.37 6.09 4.59
C PHE A 99 -5.55 7.06 4.57
N TYR A 100 -5.26 8.36 4.40
CA TYR A 100 -6.25 9.44 4.28
C TYR A 100 -7.29 9.49 5.42
N ASN A 101 -6.97 9.02 6.63
CA ASN A 101 -7.92 8.81 7.72
C ASN A 101 -9.14 7.94 7.34
N THR A 102 -9.03 7.18 6.25
CA THR A 102 -10.17 6.50 5.60
C THR A 102 -9.99 4.98 5.52
N LEU A 103 -8.79 4.49 5.22
CA LEU A 103 -8.48 3.07 5.04
C LEU A 103 -7.30 2.64 5.90
N THR A 104 -7.50 1.70 6.81
CA THR A 104 -6.41 1.05 7.56
C THR A 104 -6.02 -0.27 6.89
N VAL A 105 -4.72 -0.45 6.65
CA VAL A 105 -4.12 -1.68 6.12
C VAL A 105 -3.23 -2.30 7.18
N ASN A 106 -3.55 -3.51 7.60
CA ASN A 106 -2.81 -4.31 8.57
C ASN A 106 -1.94 -5.36 7.88
N GLY A 107 -0.91 -5.84 8.58
CA GLY A 107 -0.05 -6.90 8.08
C GLY A 107 0.94 -6.44 7.00
N ILE A 108 1.22 -5.15 6.92
CA ILE A 108 2.40 -4.64 6.25
C ILE A 108 3.61 -5.13 7.03
N THR A 109 4.68 -5.55 6.37
CA THR A 109 5.88 -6.04 7.07
C THR A 109 7.13 -5.31 6.61
N ILE A 110 8.05 -5.08 7.54
CA ILE A 110 9.42 -4.69 7.24
C ILE A 110 10.25 -5.97 7.25
N ASN A 111 10.97 -6.20 6.17
CA ASN A 111 11.73 -7.41 5.96
C ASN A 111 13.19 -7.09 5.73
N GLU A 112 14.07 -7.99 6.16
CA GLU A 112 15.49 -7.92 5.87
C GLU A 112 15.81 -8.81 4.66
N GLY A 113 16.45 -8.24 3.66
CA GLY A 113 16.88 -8.92 2.45
C GLY A 113 18.36 -8.71 2.17
N LYS A 114 18.85 -9.30 1.08
CA LYS A 114 20.26 -9.17 0.67
C LYS A 114 20.73 -7.74 0.46
N ASN A 115 19.81 -6.85 0.06
CA ASN A 115 20.07 -5.44 -0.23
C ASN A 115 19.59 -4.49 0.89
N GLY A 116 19.36 -5.01 2.10
CA GLY A 116 18.88 -4.25 3.25
C GLY A 116 17.38 -4.40 3.51
N LEU A 117 16.85 -3.46 4.31
CA LEU A 117 15.45 -3.47 4.72
C LEU A 117 14.52 -3.04 3.58
N TYR A 118 13.37 -3.69 3.47
CA TYR A 118 12.32 -3.34 2.53
C TYR A 118 10.92 -3.56 3.11
N VAL A 119 9.94 -2.81 2.62
CA VAL A 119 8.54 -2.94 3.03
C VAL A 119 7.80 -3.88 2.09
N LYS A 120 7.01 -4.78 2.65
CA LYS A 120 6.15 -5.70 1.92
C LYS A 120 4.70 -5.46 2.32
N MET A 121 3.85 -5.23 1.33
CA MET A 121 2.41 -5.11 1.53
C MET A 121 1.78 -6.47 1.87
N PRO A 122 0.59 -6.49 2.52
CA PRO A 122 -0.06 -7.74 2.88
C PRO A 122 -0.43 -8.54 1.63
N GLN A 123 -0.05 -9.82 1.63
CA GLN A 123 -0.21 -10.72 0.50
C GLN A 123 -1.10 -11.91 0.84
N LYS A 124 -1.76 -12.42 -0.18
CA LYS A 124 -2.50 -13.68 -0.12
C LYS A 124 -1.91 -14.69 -1.10
N ARG A 125 -1.77 -15.94 -0.66
CA ARG A 125 -1.36 -17.04 -1.53
C ARG A 125 -2.55 -17.50 -2.37
N THR A 126 -2.38 -17.58 -3.68
CA THR A 126 -3.37 -18.12 -4.60
C THR A 126 -3.41 -19.66 -4.55
N LYS A 127 -4.44 -20.27 -5.13
CA LYS A 127 -4.51 -21.74 -5.26
C LYS A 127 -3.33 -22.32 -6.08
N GLN A 128 -2.77 -21.53 -7.01
CA GLN A 128 -1.58 -21.90 -7.80
C GLN A 128 -0.26 -21.64 -7.06
N GLY A 129 -0.30 -21.25 -5.77
CA GLY A 129 0.88 -21.03 -4.94
C GLY A 129 1.55 -19.66 -5.09
N ARG A 130 1.11 -18.79 -6.00
CA ARG A 130 1.63 -17.43 -6.19
C ARG A 130 1.13 -16.50 -5.09
N PHE A 131 1.94 -15.52 -4.72
CA PHE A 131 1.54 -14.44 -3.81
C PHE A 131 1.05 -13.24 -4.62
N ILE A 132 -0.08 -12.68 -4.20
CA ILE A 132 -0.66 -11.45 -4.75
C ILE A 132 -0.92 -10.47 -3.60
N ASP A 133 -0.65 -9.19 -3.83
CA ASP A 133 -0.94 -8.15 -2.87
C ASP A 133 -2.46 -8.05 -2.63
N VAL A 134 -2.86 -7.93 -1.36
CA VAL A 134 -4.26 -7.69 -0.96
C VAL A 134 -4.57 -6.21 -1.05
N ALA A 135 -3.61 -5.37 -0.69
CA ALA A 135 -3.67 -3.93 -0.86
C ALA A 135 -2.30 -3.41 -1.28
N HIS A 136 -2.27 -2.44 -2.18
CA HIS A 136 -1.03 -1.80 -2.61
C HIS A 136 -1.29 -0.40 -3.19
N PRO A 137 -0.28 0.48 -3.26
CA PRO A 137 -0.39 1.75 -3.95
C PRO A 137 -0.48 1.54 -5.47
N LEU A 138 -1.22 2.42 -6.15
CA LEU A 138 -1.44 2.39 -7.59
C LEU A 138 -0.25 2.91 -8.39
N SER A 139 0.67 3.65 -7.75
CA SER A 139 1.82 4.26 -8.41
C SER A 139 3.15 3.82 -7.79
N ALA A 140 4.23 3.93 -8.58
CA ALA A 140 5.60 3.71 -8.10
C ALA A 140 5.98 4.75 -7.02
N ASP A 141 5.52 5.99 -7.17
CA ASP A 141 5.75 7.06 -6.20
C ASP A 141 5.04 6.77 -4.87
N GLY A 142 3.76 6.33 -4.90
CA GLY A 142 3.06 5.89 -3.72
C GLY A 142 3.78 4.74 -3.02
N ARG A 143 4.33 3.77 -3.78
CA ARG A 143 5.11 2.66 -3.23
C ARG A 143 6.40 3.16 -2.58
N ARG A 144 7.14 4.05 -3.23
CA ARG A 144 8.36 4.65 -2.70
C ARG A 144 8.09 5.40 -1.41
N ASN A 145 7.08 6.25 -1.38
CA ASN A 145 6.69 7.02 -0.22
C ASN A 145 6.35 6.14 0.99
N ILE A 146 5.55 5.08 0.81
CA ILE A 146 5.22 4.14 1.89
C ILE A 146 6.50 3.48 2.42
N ASN A 147 7.40 3.05 1.52
CA ASN A 147 8.66 2.44 1.91
C ASN A 147 9.53 3.42 2.72
N GLU A 148 9.74 4.62 2.22
CA GLU A 148 10.55 5.66 2.87
C GLU A 148 9.98 6.01 4.26
N THR A 149 8.66 6.26 4.35
CA THR A 149 8.01 6.59 5.62
C THR A 149 8.22 5.50 6.67
N LEU A 150 7.88 4.24 6.34
CA LEU A 150 7.94 3.16 7.31
C LEU A 150 9.38 2.73 7.63
N LEU A 151 10.29 2.75 6.65
CA LEU A 151 11.70 2.39 6.90
C LEU A 151 12.42 3.47 7.70
N THR A 152 12.19 4.75 7.41
CA THR A 152 12.75 5.86 8.20
C THR A 152 12.25 5.82 9.62
N ALA A 153 10.94 5.65 9.83
CA ALA A 153 10.35 5.52 11.16
C ALA A 153 10.93 4.32 11.94
N TYR A 154 11.05 3.15 11.30
CA TYR A 154 11.62 1.96 11.91
C TYR A 154 13.08 2.16 12.33
N LYS A 155 13.91 2.70 11.42
CA LYS A 155 15.33 2.98 11.69
C LYS A 155 15.53 4.01 12.79
N SER A 156 14.65 5.02 12.88
CA SER A 156 14.71 6.07 13.93
C SER A 156 14.07 5.62 15.25
N GLY A 157 13.50 4.42 15.35
CA GLY A 157 12.81 3.95 16.54
C GLY A 157 11.43 4.61 16.76
N VAL A 158 10.88 5.33 15.78
CA VAL A 158 9.54 5.91 15.85
C VAL A 158 8.50 4.83 15.54
N LEU A 159 7.95 4.22 16.57
CA LEU A 159 7.04 3.07 16.42
C LEU A 159 5.58 3.45 16.17
N LYS A 160 5.20 4.71 16.38
CA LYS A 160 3.85 5.22 16.14
C LYS A 160 3.90 6.70 15.84
N GLN A 161 3.17 7.11 14.79
CA GLN A 161 3.04 8.52 14.43
C GLN A 161 1.71 8.78 13.72
N GLU A 162 1.18 10.00 13.87
CA GLU A 162 0.00 10.50 13.19
C GLU A 162 0.38 11.77 12.40
N PHE A 163 -0.25 11.96 11.25
CA PHE A 163 -0.01 13.08 10.35
C PHE A 163 -1.34 13.69 9.92
N GLU A 164 -1.35 14.99 9.73
CA GLU A 164 -2.44 15.63 9.02
C GLU A 164 -2.32 15.37 7.53
N VAL A 165 -3.38 14.81 6.94
CA VAL A 165 -3.43 14.51 5.51
C VAL A 165 -4.74 15.01 4.91
N ALA A 166 -4.67 15.46 3.66
CA ALA A 166 -5.87 15.80 2.91
C ALA A 166 -6.75 14.56 2.68
N PRO A 167 -8.07 14.71 2.56
CA PRO A 167 -8.95 13.61 2.21
C PRO A 167 -8.57 13.02 0.84
N PRO A 168 -8.91 11.75 0.58
CA PRO A 168 -8.56 11.10 -0.67
C PRO A 168 -9.26 11.80 -1.84
N LYS A 169 -8.53 12.03 -2.93
CA LYS A 169 -9.10 12.63 -4.17
C LYS A 169 -10.20 11.77 -4.80
N LYS A 170 -10.21 10.48 -4.50
CA LYS A 170 -11.15 9.52 -5.07
C LYS A 170 -11.40 8.38 -4.09
N ILE A 171 -12.68 8.04 -3.91
CA ILE A 171 -13.13 6.77 -3.34
C ILE A 171 -14.02 6.11 -4.39
N ALA A 172 -13.69 4.88 -4.78
CA ALA A 172 -14.43 4.14 -5.81
C ALA A 172 -14.38 2.65 -5.53
N ALA A 173 -15.38 1.94 -6.04
CA ALA A 173 -15.34 0.51 -6.24
C ALA A 173 -15.29 0.22 -7.75
N GLN A 174 -14.62 -0.85 -8.14
CA GLN A 174 -14.44 -1.20 -9.55
C GLN A 174 -14.19 -2.70 -9.72
N ASN A 175 -14.25 -3.17 -10.97
CA ASN A 175 -13.92 -4.55 -11.33
C ASN A 175 -14.82 -5.60 -10.67
N ALA A 176 -16.10 -5.28 -10.43
CA ALA A 176 -17.02 -6.25 -9.88
C ALA A 176 -17.15 -7.48 -10.80
N VAL A 177 -16.93 -8.65 -10.21
CA VAL A 177 -17.13 -9.96 -10.85
C VAL A 177 -18.14 -10.73 -10.01
N LYS A 178 -19.33 -10.93 -10.55
CA LYS A 178 -20.42 -11.68 -9.89
C LYS A 178 -20.06 -13.16 -9.80
N TYR A 179 -20.42 -13.77 -8.70
CA TYR A 179 -20.25 -15.20 -8.49
C TYR A 179 -21.54 -15.96 -8.83
N PRO A 180 -21.40 -17.21 -9.32
CA PRO A 180 -22.54 -18.09 -9.46
C PRO A 180 -23.15 -18.47 -8.09
N PRO A 181 -24.44 -18.89 -8.03
CA PRO A 181 -25.16 -19.14 -6.78
C PRO A 181 -24.52 -20.15 -5.82
N GLU A 182 -23.74 -21.10 -6.34
CA GLU A 182 -23.02 -22.12 -5.57
C GLU A 182 -21.93 -21.56 -4.64
N TYR A 183 -21.55 -20.28 -4.79
CA TYR A 183 -20.63 -19.61 -3.87
C TYR A 183 -21.28 -19.13 -2.56
N GLY A 184 -22.53 -19.49 -2.33
CA GLY A 184 -23.27 -19.20 -1.11
C GLY A 184 -23.50 -17.70 -0.90
N ASN A 185 -23.18 -17.21 0.31
CA ASN A 185 -23.43 -15.80 0.67
C ASN A 185 -22.50 -14.78 -0.02
N SER A 186 -21.45 -15.22 -0.71
CA SER A 186 -20.56 -14.33 -1.45
C SER A 186 -21.09 -14.15 -2.87
N LEU A 187 -21.59 -12.95 -3.19
CA LEU A 187 -22.26 -12.65 -4.46
C LEU A 187 -21.33 -12.10 -5.53
N ALA A 188 -20.29 -11.38 -5.12
CA ALA A 188 -19.29 -10.83 -6.04
C ALA A 188 -17.98 -10.56 -5.31
N ARG A 189 -16.91 -10.41 -6.11
CA ARG A 189 -15.64 -9.78 -5.70
C ARG A 189 -15.46 -8.48 -6.47
N LEU A 190 -14.78 -7.54 -5.87
CA LEU A 190 -14.46 -6.25 -6.47
C LEU A 190 -13.20 -5.64 -5.84
N ASP A 191 -12.73 -4.55 -6.42
CA ASP A 191 -11.64 -3.76 -5.88
C ASP A 191 -12.19 -2.46 -5.29
N VAL A 192 -11.62 -2.02 -4.16
CA VAL A 192 -11.91 -0.71 -3.54
C VAL A 192 -10.69 0.18 -3.71
N VAL A 193 -10.87 1.37 -4.23
CA VAL A 193 -9.83 2.38 -4.44
C VAL A 193 -10.04 3.53 -3.47
N VAL A 194 -8.98 3.93 -2.75
CA VAL A 194 -8.98 5.06 -1.82
C VAL A 194 -7.74 5.92 -2.12
N GLY A 195 -7.94 7.04 -2.79
CA GLY A 195 -6.83 7.87 -3.26
C GLY A 195 -5.93 7.10 -4.23
N ASP A 196 -4.69 6.89 -3.83
CA ASP A 196 -3.68 6.12 -4.55
C ASP A 196 -3.54 4.66 -4.09
N MET A 197 -4.38 4.22 -3.15
CA MET A 197 -4.41 2.85 -2.66
C MET A 197 -5.51 2.02 -3.32
N VAL A 198 -5.21 0.77 -3.65
CA VAL A 198 -6.21 -0.22 -4.09
C VAL A 198 -6.23 -1.40 -3.13
N VAL A 199 -7.44 -1.85 -2.81
CA VAL A 199 -7.71 -3.07 -2.04
C VAL A 199 -8.39 -4.07 -2.96
N HIS A 200 -7.77 -5.23 -3.15
CA HIS A 200 -8.27 -6.31 -3.99
C HIS A 200 -9.12 -7.31 -3.21
N ASN A 201 -10.04 -7.96 -3.93
CA ASN A 201 -10.85 -9.05 -3.41
C ASN A 201 -11.74 -8.68 -2.20
N ALA A 202 -12.17 -7.42 -2.10
CA ALA A 202 -13.35 -7.09 -1.32
C ALA A 202 -14.56 -7.82 -1.91
N LYS A 203 -15.57 -8.14 -1.10
CA LYS A 203 -16.72 -8.96 -1.52
C LYS A 203 -18.02 -8.26 -1.26
N ILE A 204 -18.98 -8.46 -2.13
CA ILE A 204 -20.39 -8.25 -1.77
C ILE A 204 -20.91 -9.57 -1.19
N ILE A 205 -21.42 -9.47 0.02
CA ILE A 205 -21.99 -10.61 0.74
C ILE A 205 -23.46 -10.32 1.09
N LYS A 206 -24.25 -11.39 1.13
CA LYS A 206 -25.62 -11.35 1.63
C LYS A 206 -25.61 -11.72 3.12
N GLY A 207 -26.07 -10.81 3.96
CA GLY A 207 -26.20 -11.03 5.40
C GLY A 207 -27.32 -12.03 5.75
N LYS A 208 -27.41 -12.39 7.03
CA LYS A 208 -28.51 -13.24 7.54
C LYS A 208 -29.88 -12.56 7.44
N ASP A 209 -29.90 -11.24 7.36
CA ASP A 209 -31.05 -10.35 7.20
C ASP A 209 -31.36 -10.06 5.73
N ASP A 210 -30.78 -10.82 4.81
CA ASP A 210 -30.87 -10.64 3.36
C ASP A 210 -30.33 -9.31 2.83
N VAL A 211 -29.71 -8.48 3.68
CA VAL A 211 -29.11 -7.20 3.29
C VAL A 211 -27.73 -7.42 2.66
N LEU A 212 -27.51 -6.77 1.53
CA LEU A 212 -26.21 -6.78 0.85
C LEU A 212 -25.22 -5.85 1.54
N ARG A 213 -23.99 -6.32 1.74
CA ARG A 213 -22.95 -5.57 2.41
C ARG A 213 -21.59 -5.81 1.78
N LEU A 214 -20.74 -4.77 1.86
CA LEU A 214 -19.32 -4.89 1.56
C LEU A 214 -18.62 -5.64 2.70
N SER A 215 -17.84 -6.64 2.34
CA SER A 215 -16.91 -7.33 3.23
C SER A 215 -15.49 -7.08 2.75
N MET A 216 -14.70 -6.42 3.59
CA MET A 216 -13.29 -6.15 3.31
C MET A 216 -12.44 -7.42 3.50
N PRO A 217 -11.24 -7.50 2.87
CA PRO A 217 -10.37 -8.66 2.97
C PRO A 217 -9.96 -8.97 4.41
N SER A 218 -10.04 -10.25 4.76
CA SER A 218 -9.62 -10.80 6.04
C SER A 218 -8.96 -12.17 5.84
N TYR A 219 -8.23 -12.64 6.83
CA TYR A 219 -7.71 -14.01 6.86
C TYR A 219 -8.20 -14.73 8.13
N LYS A 220 -8.31 -16.04 8.02
CA LYS A 220 -8.66 -16.89 9.15
C LYS A 220 -7.40 -17.22 9.93
N THR A 221 -7.38 -16.90 11.23
CA THR A 221 -6.30 -17.26 12.15
C THR A 221 -6.30 -18.75 12.46
N LYS A 222 -5.23 -19.25 13.08
CA LYS A 222 -5.14 -20.65 13.51
C LYS A 222 -6.24 -21.02 14.51
N ASP A 223 -6.66 -20.07 15.32
CA ASP A 223 -7.72 -20.23 16.34
C ASP A 223 -9.14 -20.19 15.75
N GLY A 224 -9.26 -20.10 14.42
CA GLY A 224 -10.54 -20.07 13.71
C GLY A 224 -11.20 -18.70 13.60
N ASN A 225 -10.65 -17.67 14.24
CA ASN A 225 -11.14 -16.29 14.17
C ASN A 225 -10.73 -15.62 12.85
N TYR A 226 -11.40 -14.52 12.49
CA TYR A 226 -11.06 -13.72 11.34
C TYR A 226 -10.34 -12.43 11.77
N THR A 227 -9.20 -12.15 11.15
CA THR A 227 -8.47 -10.90 11.32
C THR A 227 -8.53 -10.11 10.02
N SER A 228 -8.99 -8.86 10.11
CA SER A 228 -9.13 -7.99 8.94
C SER A 228 -7.76 -7.49 8.48
N ILE A 229 -7.49 -7.63 7.18
CA ILE A 229 -6.31 -7.07 6.53
C ILE A 229 -6.56 -5.59 6.23
N CYS A 230 -7.71 -5.28 5.68
CA CYS A 230 -8.12 -3.91 5.37
C CYS A 230 -9.39 -3.56 6.13
N ILE A 231 -9.42 -2.37 6.73
CA ILE A 231 -10.54 -1.90 7.55
C ILE A 231 -10.82 -0.45 7.16
N PRO A 232 -12.08 -0.06 6.89
CA PRO A 232 -12.48 1.34 6.86
C PRO A 232 -12.16 1.97 8.23
N ALA A 233 -11.48 3.12 8.24
CA ALA A 233 -10.99 3.73 9.48
C ALA A 233 -12.12 4.30 10.35
N THR A 234 -13.27 4.64 9.74
CA THR A 234 -14.44 5.18 10.41
C THR A 234 -15.73 4.52 9.92
N LYS A 235 -16.84 4.75 10.62
CA LYS A 235 -18.17 4.28 10.17
C LYS A 235 -18.61 4.97 8.89
N GLU A 236 -18.29 6.23 8.72
CA GLU A 236 -18.58 7.04 7.54
C GLU A 236 -17.80 6.50 6.33
N ALA A 237 -16.52 6.18 6.50
CA ALA A 237 -15.71 5.53 5.47
C ALA A 237 -16.30 4.16 5.07
N TYR A 238 -16.76 3.37 6.05
CA TYR A 238 -17.43 2.10 5.74
C TYR A 238 -18.72 2.32 4.94
N ALA A 239 -19.55 3.29 5.34
CA ALA A 239 -20.79 3.60 4.64
C ALA A 239 -20.53 4.02 3.19
N GLU A 240 -19.51 4.88 2.97
CA GLU A 240 -19.12 5.30 1.63
C GLU A 240 -18.58 4.15 0.79
N PHE A 241 -17.70 3.30 1.33
CA PHE A 241 -17.18 2.12 0.63
C PHE A 241 -18.31 1.17 0.24
N ASN A 242 -19.24 0.93 1.17
CA ASN A 242 -20.40 0.06 0.96
C ASN A 242 -21.30 0.59 -0.15
N ASP A 243 -21.62 1.90 -0.15
CA ASP A 243 -22.40 2.54 -1.19
C ASP A 243 -21.75 2.41 -2.57
N LYS A 244 -20.45 2.76 -2.69
CA LYS A 244 -19.69 2.61 -3.94
C LYS A 244 -19.65 1.17 -4.42
N ALA A 245 -19.46 0.21 -3.50
CA ALA A 245 -19.39 -1.21 -3.81
C ALA A 245 -20.73 -1.77 -4.29
N LEU A 246 -21.84 -1.39 -3.64
CA LEU A 246 -23.18 -1.79 -4.08
C LEU A 246 -23.56 -1.16 -5.41
N LYS A 247 -23.19 0.11 -5.64
CA LYS A 247 -23.37 0.76 -6.94
C LYS A 247 -22.63 0.02 -8.04
N GLU A 248 -21.34 -0.30 -7.84
CA GLU A 248 -20.54 -1.08 -8.79
C GLU A 248 -21.14 -2.48 -9.03
N TYR A 249 -21.58 -3.18 -7.97
CA TYR A 249 -22.22 -4.49 -8.08
C TYR A 249 -23.50 -4.46 -8.89
N ASN A 250 -24.30 -3.40 -8.76
CA ASN A 250 -25.58 -3.21 -9.48
C ASN A 250 -25.38 -2.64 -10.89
N THR A 251 -24.18 -2.18 -11.25
CA THR A 251 -23.91 -1.63 -12.58
C THR A 251 -23.97 -2.72 -13.63
N GLU A 252 -24.81 -2.52 -14.65
CA GLU A 252 -24.94 -3.41 -15.80
C GLU A 252 -23.99 -2.94 -16.91
N TYR A 253 -22.79 -3.49 -16.95
CA TYR A 253 -21.81 -3.18 -17.97
C TYR A 253 -22.19 -3.74 -19.33
N VAL A 254 -21.94 -2.96 -20.38
CA VAL A 254 -22.05 -3.41 -21.76
C VAL A 254 -20.69 -4.03 -22.17
N TYR A 255 -20.73 -5.25 -22.67
CA TYR A 255 -19.54 -5.93 -23.20
C TYR A 255 -19.57 -5.89 -24.71
N ARG A 256 -18.46 -5.46 -25.31
CA ARG A 256 -18.35 -5.30 -26.75
C ARG A 256 -17.03 -5.83 -27.26
N LYS A 257 -17.10 -6.65 -28.31
CA LYS A 257 -15.90 -7.06 -29.05
C LYS A 257 -15.36 -5.85 -29.81
N LEU A 258 -14.06 -5.62 -29.70
CA LEU A 258 -13.33 -4.55 -30.38
C LEU A 258 -12.32 -5.13 -31.37
N SER A 259 -12.18 -4.47 -32.52
CA SER A 259 -10.98 -4.59 -33.33
C SER A 259 -9.84 -3.78 -32.73
N ASP A 260 -8.60 -4.05 -33.12
CA ASP A 260 -7.45 -3.26 -32.67
C ASP A 260 -7.57 -1.79 -33.14
N ASP A 261 -8.15 -1.56 -34.34
CA ASP A 261 -8.44 -0.25 -34.87
C ASP A 261 -9.48 0.51 -34.03
N ASP A 262 -10.56 -0.16 -33.60
CA ASP A 262 -11.55 0.44 -32.69
C ASP A 262 -10.96 0.78 -31.32
N ALA A 263 -10.11 -0.08 -30.78
CA ALA A 263 -9.41 0.18 -29.53
C ALA A 263 -8.51 1.42 -29.64
N ALA A 264 -7.75 1.55 -30.74
CA ALA A 264 -6.92 2.72 -31.02
C ALA A 264 -7.75 4.01 -31.17
N LYS A 265 -8.89 3.96 -31.84
CA LYS A 265 -9.81 5.12 -31.98
C LYS A 265 -10.36 5.58 -30.63
N LEU A 266 -10.72 4.66 -29.74
CA LEU A 266 -11.20 5.00 -28.40
C LEU A 266 -10.10 5.65 -27.57
N GLU A 267 -8.87 5.16 -27.66
CA GLU A 267 -7.70 5.72 -26.97
C GLU A 267 -7.39 7.13 -27.48
N GLN A 268 -7.38 7.36 -28.81
CA GLN A 268 -7.20 8.67 -29.43
C GLN A 268 -8.28 9.67 -29.02
N ALA A 269 -9.52 9.20 -28.86
CA ALA A 269 -10.64 10.01 -28.38
C ALA A 269 -10.61 10.25 -26.85
N GLY A 270 -9.63 9.70 -26.12
CA GLY A 270 -9.52 9.83 -24.66
C GLY A 270 -10.59 9.05 -23.89
N ILE A 271 -11.27 8.09 -24.53
CA ILE A 271 -12.30 7.26 -23.90
C ILE A 271 -11.65 6.03 -23.29
N LYS A 272 -11.56 6.01 -21.96
CA LYS A 272 -10.98 4.92 -21.21
C LYS A 272 -11.99 3.78 -21.01
N VAL A 273 -11.79 2.66 -21.67
CA VAL A 273 -12.53 1.42 -21.46
C VAL A 273 -11.60 0.33 -20.97
N GLN A 274 -12.12 -0.60 -20.17
CA GLN A 274 -11.34 -1.78 -19.76
C GLN A 274 -11.41 -2.81 -20.87
N ILE A 275 -10.26 -3.14 -21.46
CA ILE A 275 -10.15 -4.17 -22.51
C ILE A 275 -9.47 -5.41 -21.90
N HIS A 276 -10.05 -6.58 -22.14
CA HIS A 276 -9.47 -7.87 -21.79
C HIS A 276 -9.61 -8.83 -22.98
N GLN A 277 -8.69 -9.75 -23.08
CA GLN A 277 -8.79 -10.81 -24.09
C GLN A 277 -9.61 -11.98 -23.55
N ASN A 278 -10.56 -12.46 -24.33
CA ASN A 278 -11.28 -13.69 -24.02
C ASN A 278 -10.43 -14.94 -24.35
N ALA A 279 -10.95 -16.13 -24.07
CA ALA A 279 -10.24 -17.40 -24.32
C ALA A 279 -9.89 -17.65 -25.83
N LYS A 280 -10.50 -16.88 -26.74
CA LYS A 280 -10.23 -16.94 -28.19
C LYS A 280 -9.23 -15.87 -28.66
N GLY A 281 -8.65 -15.10 -27.73
CA GLY A 281 -7.73 -14.00 -28.05
C GLY A 281 -8.41 -12.72 -28.55
N GLU A 282 -9.75 -12.62 -28.46
CA GLU A 282 -10.49 -11.47 -28.94
C GLU A 282 -10.53 -10.37 -27.86
N ASN A 283 -10.33 -9.11 -28.24
CA ASN A 283 -10.45 -7.95 -27.37
C ASN A 283 -11.90 -7.68 -27.01
N ILE A 284 -12.25 -7.73 -25.74
CA ILE A 284 -13.58 -7.43 -25.21
C ILE A 284 -13.48 -6.19 -24.33
N ALA A 285 -14.16 -5.12 -24.71
CA ALA A 285 -14.32 -3.93 -23.88
C ALA A 285 -15.45 -4.12 -22.88
N LYS A 286 -15.18 -3.77 -21.61
CA LYS A 286 -16.17 -3.58 -20.57
C LYS A 286 -16.49 -2.09 -20.50
N ILE A 287 -17.70 -1.69 -20.90
CA ILE A 287 -18.13 -0.31 -21.09
C ILE A 287 -19.15 0.03 -20.00
N HIS A 288 -18.87 1.10 -19.22
CA HIS A 288 -19.87 1.60 -18.26
C HIS A 288 -21.11 2.11 -19.01
N PRO A 289 -22.34 1.90 -18.51
CA PRO A 289 -23.56 2.38 -19.17
C PRO A 289 -23.52 3.85 -19.55
N ASP A 290 -22.96 4.71 -18.70
CA ASP A 290 -22.86 6.17 -18.94
C ASP A 290 -21.91 6.52 -20.11
N ASP A 291 -21.01 5.63 -20.50
CA ASP A 291 -20.04 5.85 -21.56
C ASP A 291 -20.43 5.21 -22.89
N VAL A 292 -21.52 4.43 -22.92
CA VAL A 292 -21.97 3.74 -24.15
C VAL A 292 -22.25 4.73 -25.29
N SER A 293 -22.87 5.86 -25.01
CA SER A 293 -23.15 6.88 -26.00
C SER A 293 -21.88 7.52 -26.57
N LYS A 294 -20.89 7.80 -25.73
CA LYS A 294 -19.59 8.34 -26.14
C LYS A 294 -18.82 7.33 -27.01
N VAL A 295 -18.82 6.06 -26.60
CA VAL A 295 -18.20 4.98 -27.37
C VAL A 295 -18.87 4.86 -28.75
N ASN A 296 -20.20 4.92 -28.82
CA ASN A 296 -20.93 4.83 -30.08
C ASN A 296 -20.76 6.05 -31.01
N GLN A 297 -20.27 7.17 -30.49
CA GLN A 297 -19.89 8.33 -31.33
C GLN A 297 -18.55 8.14 -32.03
N VAL A 298 -17.65 7.34 -31.44
CA VAL A 298 -16.29 7.11 -31.97
C VAL A 298 -16.22 5.85 -32.83
N ILE A 299 -16.91 4.80 -32.41
CA ILE A 299 -16.96 3.52 -33.15
C ILE A 299 -18.41 3.14 -33.41
N ALA A 300 -18.71 2.71 -34.62
CA ALA A 300 -20.06 2.31 -35.00
C ALA A 300 -20.67 1.29 -34.05
N PRO A 301 -21.94 1.41 -33.61
CA PRO A 301 -22.56 0.38 -32.77
C PRO A 301 -22.53 -0.98 -33.46
N PRO A 302 -22.35 -2.09 -32.73
CA PRO A 302 -22.36 -3.41 -33.34
C PRO A 302 -23.72 -3.67 -34.01
N ALA A 303 -23.69 -4.33 -35.16
CA ALA A 303 -24.89 -4.59 -35.97
C ALA A 303 -25.96 -5.42 -35.23
N ASN A 304 -25.63 -6.07 -34.11
CA ASN A 304 -26.57 -6.77 -33.22
C ASN A 304 -26.03 -6.74 -31.77
N THR A 305 -26.64 -5.99 -30.90
CA THR A 305 -26.44 -6.06 -29.44
C THR A 305 -27.37 -7.12 -28.86
N PHE A 306 -26.88 -8.30 -28.60
CA PHE A 306 -27.58 -9.24 -27.72
C PHE A 306 -27.45 -8.73 -26.27
N ARG A 307 -28.56 -8.23 -25.72
CA ARG A 307 -28.73 -8.14 -24.25
C ARG A 307 -28.85 -9.56 -23.73
N LYS A 308 -27.91 -9.98 -22.89
CA LYS A 308 -28.07 -11.16 -22.02
C LYS A 308 -28.06 -10.73 -20.58
#